data_dbe9edee5a2dee10bf64583bfa192c11
#
_entry.id   dbe9edee5a2dee10bf64583bfa192c11
#
_cell.length_a   1.000
_cell.length_b   1.000
_cell.length_c   1.000
_cell.angle_alpha   90.00
_cell.angle_beta   90.00
_cell.angle_gamma   90.00
#
_symmetry.space_group_name_H-M   'P 1'
#
loop_
_entity.id
_entity.type
_entity.pdbx_description
1 polymer ?
#
loop_
_entity_poly.entity_id
_entity_poly.type
_entity_poly.pdbx_seq_one_letter_code
_entity_poly.pdbx_strand_id
1 'polypeptide(L)'
;NPKKDEVAVMVKEIKEITPEVFSYAKGAGSTFSTGGMKTKLLAAEIAQKGGCGTIIASGYEEDAIIRILKGEELGTYILPTERLKQRQRWILNTPASGGIRVDDGAERAIHSDHKSLLPKGVVSVEGLFLKGDVIDVMDKEGNIFAKAITNFSSAELLSIKGKDSKDIPYEIGGGQKVVFRPEDMVDDYE
;
A
#
# COMPACT_ATOMS: atom_id res chain seq x y z
N ASN A 1 -7.55 20.48 -21.44
CA ASN A 1 -6.56 20.22 -22.48
C ASN A 1 -6.34 21.49 -23.29
N PRO A 2 -5.17 22.17 -23.19
CA PRO A 2 -4.93 23.45 -23.87
C PRO A 2 -5.05 23.38 -25.41
N LYS A 3 -4.97 22.20 -26.02
CA LYS A 3 -5.21 22.02 -27.47
C LYS A 3 -6.69 22.01 -27.84
N LYS A 4 -7.60 21.91 -26.86
CA LYS A 4 -9.06 21.83 -27.08
C LYS A 4 -9.84 22.94 -26.37
N ASP A 5 -9.19 23.62 -25.45
CA ASP A 5 -9.81 24.60 -24.57
C ASP A 5 -8.81 25.74 -24.30
N GLU A 6 -9.08 26.89 -24.90
CA GLU A 6 -8.24 28.10 -24.80
C GLU A 6 -8.24 28.70 -23.37
N VAL A 7 -9.21 28.30 -22.53
CA VAL A 7 -9.34 28.75 -21.12
C VAL A 7 -8.75 27.72 -20.15
N ALA A 8 -8.13 26.65 -20.64
CA ALA A 8 -7.56 25.60 -19.77
C ALA A 8 -6.42 26.14 -18.88
N VAL A 9 -6.62 26.07 -17.59
CA VAL A 9 -5.62 26.44 -16.57
C VAL A 9 -4.82 25.21 -16.17
N MET A 10 -3.51 25.39 -15.99
CA MET A 10 -2.63 24.33 -15.48
C MET A 10 -2.94 24.06 -14.02
N VAL A 11 -3.17 22.78 -13.68
CA VAL A 11 -3.26 22.34 -12.28
C VAL A 11 -1.85 22.36 -11.70
N LYS A 12 -1.58 23.23 -10.74
CA LYS A 12 -0.24 23.38 -10.13
C LYS A 12 0.08 22.27 -9.14
N GLU A 13 -0.92 21.84 -8.35
CA GLU A 13 -0.76 20.88 -7.27
C GLU A 13 -1.90 19.87 -7.25
N ILE A 14 -1.57 18.61 -7.00
CA ILE A 14 -2.50 17.51 -6.77
C ILE A 14 -2.13 16.87 -5.43
N LYS A 15 -3.05 16.93 -4.46
CA LYS A 15 -2.87 16.32 -3.13
C LYS A 15 -3.10 14.82 -3.17
N GLU A 16 -4.09 14.39 -3.96
CA GLU A 16 -4.49 12.99 -4.09
C GLU A 16 -4.92 12.71 -5.54
N ILE A 17 -4.49 11.57 -6.07
CA ILE A 17 -4.89 11.13 -7.41
C ILE A 17 -6.23 10.41 -7.31
N THR A 18 -7.32 11.14 -7.52
CA THR A 18 -8.70 10.63 -7.51
C THR A 18 -9.17 10.21 -8.91
N PRO A 19 -10.31 9.48 -9.04
CA PRO A 19 -10.95 9.22 -10.33
C PRO A 19 -11.25 10.51 -11.14
N GLU A 20 -11.49 11.63 -10.45
CA GLU A 20 -11.67 12.93 -11.08
C GLU A 20 -10.37 13.40 -11.76
N VAL A 21 -9.24 13.30 -11.09
CA VAL A 21 -7.92 13.64 -11.65
C VAL A 21 -7.62 12.77 -12.88
N PHE A 22 -7.95 11.47 -12.84
CA PHE A 22 -7.85 10.61 -14.02
C PHE A 22 -8.77 11.08 -15.18
N SER A 23 -9.90 11.68 -14.86
CA SER A 23 -10.82 12.20 -15.88
C SER A 23 -10.21 13.34 -16.70
N TYR A 24 -9.29 14.13 -16.14
CA TYR A 24 -8.55 15.18 -16.85
C TYR A 24 -7.60 14.60 -17.91
N ALA A 25 -7.20 13.34 -17.76
CA ALA A 25 -6.37 12.63 -18.74
C ALA A 25 -7.18 12.02 -19.90
N LYS A 26 -8.50 12.26 -19.98
CA LYS A 26 -9.37 11.79 -21.07
C LYS A 26 -9.07 12.57 -22.35
N GLY A 27 -8.34 11.96 -23.24
CA GLY A 27 -8.03 12.45 -24.58
C GLY A 27 -6.91 11.62 -25.16
N ALA A 28 -7.11 11.09 -26.38
CA ALA A 28 -6.08 10.33 -27.07
C ALA A 28 -4.81 11.19 -27.17
N GLY A 29 -3.74 10.72 -26.54
CA GLY A 29 -2.39 11.11 -26.94
C GLY A 29 -2.23 10.84 -28.43
N SER A 30 -1.26 11.47 -29.09
CA SER A 30 -0.99 11.24 -30.51
C SER A 30 -0.93 9.73 -30.80
N THR A 31 -1.39 9.33 -31.98
CA THR A 31 -1.43 7.94 -32.49
C THR A 31 -0.07 7.22 -32.44
N PHE A 32 1.01 7.94 -32.15
CA PHE A 32 2.40 7.45 -32.12
C PHE A 32 3.02 7.39 -30.71
N SER A 33 2.33 7.81 -29.63
CA SER A 33 2.89 7.72 -28.28
C SER A 33 2.22 6.60 -27.49
N THR A 34 3.01 5.60 -27.11
CA THR A 34 2.63 4.48 -26.24
C THR A 34 2.37 4.89 -24.77
N GLY A 35 2.68 6.15 -24.39
CA GLY A 35 2.50 6.70 -23.04
C GLY A 35 1.72 8.01 -23.05
N GLY A 36 0.44 7.98 -22.67
CA GLY A 36 -0.39 9.19 -22.53
C GLY A 36 -0.33 9.78 -21.11
N MET A 37 -1.08 10.85 -20.87
CA MET A 37 -1.21 11.46 -19.54
C MET A 37 -1.69 10.42 -18.49
N LYS A 38 -2.57 9.49 -18.90
CA LYS A 38 -3.05 8.41 -18.01
C LYS A 38 -1.92 7.55 -17.45
N THR A 39 -0.95 7.14 -18.27
CA THR A 39 0.19 6.34 -17.81
C THR A 39 1.12 7.12 -16.88
N LYS A 40 1.26 8.44 -17.10
CA LYS A 40 2.02 9.30 -16.17
C LYS A 40 1.31 9.45 -14.83
N LEU A 41 -0.02 9.58 -14.81
CA LEU A 41 -0.80 9.62 -13.57
C LEU A 41 -0.76 8.29 -12.84
N LEU A 42 -0.82 7.13 -13.53
CA LEU A 42 -0.65 5.82 -12.90
C LEU A 42 0.74 5.67 -12.25
N ALA A 43 1.79 6.09 -12.95
CA ALA A 43 3.15 6.07 -12.38
C ALA A 43 3.28 7.01 -11.18
N ALA A 44 2.66 8.20 -11.26
CA ALA A 44 2.64 9.16 -10.17
C ALA A 44 1.84 8.66 -8.96
N GLU A 45 0.74 7.92 -9.17
CA GLU A 45 -0.05 7.29 -8.11
C GLU A 45 0.79 6.24 -7.34
N ILE A 46 1.53 5.41 -8.08
CA ILE A 46 2.45 4.43 -7.47
C ILE A 46 3.53 5.16 -6.65
N ALA A 47 4.12 6.22 -7.21
CA ALA A 47 5.12 7.03 -6.51
C ALA A 47 4.54 7.71 -5.27
N GLN A 48 3.33 8.26 -5.38
CA GLN A 48 2.60 8.90 -4.28
C GLN A 48 2.35 7.93 -3.13
N LYS A 49 1.78 6.74 -3.41
CA LYS A 49 1.59 5.65 -2.44
C LYS A 49 2.93 5.20 -1.83
N GLY A 50 4.02 5.28 -2.60
CA GLY A 50 5.38 5.07 -2.12
C GLY A 50 5.96 6.22 -1.28
N GLY A 51 5.21 7.31 -1.04
CA GLY A 51 5.67 8.48 -0.29
C GLY A 51 6.68 9.34 -1.06
N CYS A 52 6.65 9.28 -2.41
CA CYS A 52 7.48 10.10 -3.28
C CYS A 52 6.65 11.18 -3.97
N GLY A 53 7.07 12.44 -3.86
CA GLY A 53 6.52 13.53 -4.66
C GLY A 53 6.89 13.35 -6.14
N THR A 54 5.97 13.72 -7.03
CA THR A 54 6.17 13.61 -8.48
C THR A 54 5.85 14.92 -9.15
N ILE A 55 6.68 15.34 -10.11
CA ILE A 55 6.41 16.51 -10.94
C ILE A 55 6.21 16.06 -12.38
N ILE A 56 5.09 16.45 -12.98
CA ILE A 56 4.81 16.27 -14.40
C ILE A 56 5.00 17.60 -15.09
N ALA A 57 6.08 17.74 -15.83
CA ALA A 57 6.44 18.95 -16.55
C ALA A 57 6.58 18.69 -18.07
N SER A 58 6.64 19.78 -18.86
CA SER A 58 6.92 19.72 -20.29
C SER A 58 8.38 19.34 -20.53
N GLY A 59 8.62 18.35 -21.41
CA GLY A 59 9.97 18.00 -21.84
C GLY A 59 10.60 18.99 -22.86
N TYR A 60 9.85 19.99 -23.28
CA TYR A 60 10.34 21.06 -24.17
C TYR A 60 10.87 22.29 -23.43
N GLU A 61 10.71 22.32 -22.08
CA GLU A 61 11.28 23.38 -21.26
C GLU A 61 12.78 23.18 -21.12
N GLU A 62 13.56 24.20 -21.47
CA GLU A 62 15.01 24.18 -21.34
C GLU A 62 15.39 24.13 -19.84
N ASP A 63 16.35 23.29 -19.47
CA ASP A 63 16.83 23.08 -18.11
C ASP A 63 15.73 22.79 -17.07
N ALA A 64 14.57 22.23 -17.49
CA ALA A 64 13.41 21.99 -16.63
C ALA A 64 13.75 21.34 -15.28
N ILE A 65 14.59 20.30 -15.29
CA ILE A 65 14.96 19.58 -14.06
C ILE A 65 15.75 20.49 -13.11
N ILE A 66 16.71 21.26 -13.64
CA ILE A 66 17.54 22.15 -12.83
C ILE A 66 16.70 23.29 -12.24
N ARG A 67 15.78 23.84 -13.04
CA ARG A 67 14.87 24.90 -12.63
C ARG A 67 13.91 24.44 -11.55
N ILE A 68 13.34 23.23 -11.69
CA ILE A 68 12.49 22.59 -10.68
C ILE A 68 13.27 22.38 -9.37
N LEU A 69 14.50 21.87 -9.43
CA LEU A 69 15.35 21.68 -8.25
C LEU A 69 15.74 23.00 -7.55
N LYS A 70 15.72 24.11 -8.28
CA LYS A 70 15.90 25.47 -7.71
C LYS A 70 14.60 26.05 -7.15
N GLY A 71 13.49 25.31 -7.17
CA GLY A 71 12.19 25.74 -6.63
C GLY A 71 11.29 26.48 -7.62
N GLU A 72 11.60 26.44 -8.92
CA GLU A 72 10.71 27.04 -9.92
C GLU A 72 9.46 26.16 -10.11
N GLU A 73 8.27 26.78 -10.14
CA GLU A 73 6.98 26.12 -10.33
C GLU A 73 6.76 25.75 -11.82
N LEU A 74 7.39 24.67 -12.26
CA LEU A 74 7.22 24.13 -13.60
C LEU A 74 6.39 22.86 -13.59
N GLY A 75 5.23 22.88 -14.24
CA GLY A 75 4.35 21.71 -14.36
C GLY A 75 3.42 21.51 -13.19
N THR A 76 2.98 20.26 -13.00
CA THR A 76 2.06 19.83 -11.94
C THR A 76 2.81 19.05 -10.89
N TYR A 77 2.78 19.50 -9.64
CA TYR A 77 3.35 18.77 -8.50
C TYR A 77 2.28 17.89 -7.85
N ILE A 78 2.57 16.62 -7.74
CA ILE A 78 1.75 15.63 -7.04
C ILE A 78 2.44 15.37 -5.70
N LEU A 79 1.75 15.73 -4.62
CA LEU A 79 2.26 15.61 -3.26
C LEU A 79 2.46 14.13 -2.89
N PRO A 80 3.51 13.80 -2.12
CA PRO A 80 3.59 12.47 -1.53
C PRO A 80 2.47 12.30 -0.51
N THR A 81 1.89 11.10 -0.40
CA THR A 81 1.12 10.73 0.78
C THR A 81 2.05 10.66 2.00
N GLU A 82 1.49 10.66 3.21
CA GLU A 82 2.29 10.50 4.42
C GLU A 82 3.28 9.35 4.26
N ARG A 83 4.53 9.58 4.66
CA ARG A 83 5.61 8.62 4.49
C ARG A 83 5.28 7.33 5.24
N LEU A 84 4.73 6.37 4.56
CA LEU A 84 4.80 4.99 5.04
C LEU A 84 6.26 4.69 5.40
N LYS A 85 6.49 4.12 6.58
CA LYS A 85 7.83 3.66 6.98
C LYS A 85 8.35 2.71 5.90
N GLN A 86 9.65 2.68 5.68
CA GLN A 86 10.28 1.84 4.64
C GLN A 86 9.83 0.38 4.71
N ARG A 87 9.60 -0.15 5.92
CA ARG A 87 9.07 -1.49 6.18
C ARG A 87 7.63 -1.66 5.66
N GLN A 88 6.76 -0.69 5.89
CA GLN A 88 5.37 -0.71 5.41
C GLN A 88 5.31 -0.69 3.87
N ARG A 89 6.15 0.13 3.22
CA ARG A 89 6.28 0.12 1.75
C ARG A 89 6.72 -1.24 1.22
N TRP A 90 7.65 -1.88 1.91
CA TRP A 90 8.11 -3.21 1.53
C TRP A 90 6.99 -4.25 1.67
N ILE A 91 6.23 -4.23 2.77
CA ILE A 91 5.06 -5.12 2.98
C ILE A 91 4.04 -4.94 1.85
N LEU A 92 3.67 -3.69 1.52
CA LEU A 92 2.71 -3.39 0.46
C LEU A 92 3.10 -3.96 -0.90
N ASN A 93 4.37 -3.81 -1.28
CA ASN A 93 4.86 -4.19 -2.59
C ASN A 93 5.32 -5.66 -2.69
N THR A 94 5.33 -6.39 -1.57
CA THR A 94 5.70 -7.81 -1.55
C THR A 94 4.45 -8.66 -1.80
N PRO A 95 4.48 -9.60 -2.78
CA PRO A 95 3.40 -10.57 -2.94
C PRO A 95 3.22 -11.40 -1.67
N ALA A 96 1.98 -11.63 -1.25
CA ALA A 96 1.70 -12.49 -0.11
C ALA A 96 1.97 -13.96 -0.46
N SER A 97 2.63 -14.69 0.44
CA SER A 97 2.89 -16.13 0.32
C SER A 97 1.68 -16.97 0.70
N GLY A 98 0.70 -16.37 1.39
CA GLY A 98 -0.52 -16.99 1.87
C GLY A 98 -1.34 -15.99 2.66
N GLY A 99 -2.31 -16.47 3.44
CA GLY A 99 -3.19 -15.59 4.19
C GLY A 99 -3.75 -16.21 5.47
N ILE A 100 -4.38 -15.39 6.26
CA ILE A 100 -5.12 -15.79 7.46
C ILE A 100 -6.46 -15.08 7.49
N ARG A 101 -7.49 -15.78 8.02
CA ARG A 101 -8.76 -15.15 8.38
C ARG A 101 -8.79 -14.92 9.88
N VAL A 102 -9.33 -13.80 10.28
CA VAL A 102 -9.46 -13.42 11.68
C VAL A 102 -10.93 -13.27 12.09
N ASP A 103 -11.20 -13.32 13.39
CA ASP A 103 -12.53 -13.05 13.93
C ASP A 103 -12.80 -11.53 14.03
N ASP A 104 -14.08 -11.15 14.23
CA ASP A 104 -14.52 -9.75 14.30
C ASP A 104 -13.86 -8.96 15.45
N GLY A 105 -13.44 -9.66 16.50
CA GLY A 105 -12.73 -9.04 17.63
C GLY A 105 -11.29 -8.69 17.25
N ALA A 106 -10.61 -9.59 16.55
CA ALA A 106 -9.26 -9.37 16.04
C ALA A 106 -9.24 -8.33 14.92
N GLU A 107 -10.20 -8.37 13.99
CA GLU A 107 -10.36 -7.37 12.94
C GLU A 107 -10.49 -5.96 13.54
N ARG A 108 -11.41 -5.75 14.49
CA ARG A 108 -11.57 -4.47 15.19
C ARG A 108 -10.31 -4.04 15.93
N ALA A 109 -9.64 -4.99 16.61
CA ALA A 109 -8.42 -4.70 17.35
C ALA A 109 -7.27 -4.26 16.43
N ILE A 110 -7.19 -4.82 15.22
CA ILE A 110 -6.21 -4.46 14.21
C ILE A 110 -6.55 -3.10 13.60
N HIS A 111 -7.76 -2.96 13.04
CA HIS A 111 -8.16 -1.81 12.23
C HIS A 111 -8.41 -0.54 13.08
N SER A 112 -9.11 -0.66 14.21
CA SER A 112 -9.50 0.50 15.01
C SER A 112 -8.52 0.83 16.14
N ASP A 113 -7.92 -0.20 16.76
CA ASP A 113 -7.07 -0.02 17.94
C ASP A 113 -5.58 -0.15 17.64
N HIS A 114 -5.19 -0.47 16.40
CA HIS A 114 -3.81 -0.73 15.97
C HIS A 114 -3.06 -1.67 16.91
N LYS A 115 -3.70 -2.78 17.30
CA LYS A 115 -3.14 -3.78 18.21
C LYS A 115 -2.48 -4.93 17.46
N SER A 116 -1.59 -5.65 18.16
CA SER A 116 -1.00 -6.91 17.68
C SER A 116 -2.05 -8.00 17.51
N LEU A 117 -1.92 -8.82 16.46
CA LEU A 117 -2.73 -10.02 16.32
C LEU A 117 -2.19 -11.15 17.20
N LEU A 118 -3.08 -11.72 17.99
CA LEU A 118 -2.80 -12.92 18.78
C LEU A 118 -3.32 -14.17 18.05
N PRO A 119 -2.72 -15.35 18.27
CA PRO A 119 -3.20 -16.61 17.68
C PRO A 119 -4.66 -16.93 18.00
N LYS A 120 -5.18 -16.44 19.12
CA LYS A 120 -6.58 -16.58 19.53
C LYS A 120 -7.56 -15.98 18.52
N GLY A 121 -7.20 -14.88 17.87
CA GLY A 121 -8.05 -14.22 16.88
C GLY A 121 -7.98 -14.85 15.49
N VAL A 122 -7.12 -15.87 15.27
CA VAL A 122 -6.96 -16.54 13.98
C VAL A 122 -7.99 -17.64 13.82
N VAL A 123 -8.83 -17.58 12.80
CA VAL A 123 -9.88 -18.53 12.48
C VAL A 123 -9.38 -19.60 11.49
N SER A 124 -8.74 -19.17 10.41
CA SER A 124 -8.17 -20.08 9.40
C SER A 124 -6.82 -19.60 8.87
N VAL A 125 -6.08 -20.54 8.30
CA VAL A 125 -4.78 -20.30 7.67
C VAL A 125 -4.84 -20.85 6.25
N GLU A 126 -4.43 -20.08 5.26
CA GLU A 126 -4.48 -20.39 3.84
C GLU A 126 -3.09 -20.27 3.21
N GLY A 127 -2.74 -21.24 2.34
CA GLY A 127 -1.44 -21.27 1.68
C GLY A 127 -0.29 -21.79 2.54
N LEU A 128 0.90 -21.72 1.97
CA LEU A 128 2.15 -22.16 2.63
C LEU A 128 3.10 -20.97 2.75
N PHE A 129 3.43 -20.62 3.97
CA PHE A 129 4.34 -19.51 4.29
C PHE A 129 5.25 -19.85 5.46
N LEU A 130 6.38 -19.19 5.50
CA LEU A 130 7.37 -19.31 6.56
C LEU A 130 7.30 -18.09 7.49
N LYS A 131 7.94 -18.22 8.65
CA LYS A 131 8.18 -17.08 9.54
C LYS A 131 8.96 -15.98 8.80
N GLY A 132 8.47 -14.76 8.84
CA GLY A 132 9.05 -13.60 8.16
C GLY A 132 8.46 -13.31 6.78
N ASP A 133 7.62 -14.18 6.26
CA ASP A 133 6.91 -13.93 5.00
C ASP A 133 5.80 -12.89 5.17
N VAL A 134 5.46 -12.24 4.07
CA VAL A 134 4.27 -11.38 3.98
C VAL A 134 3.05 -12.24 3.72
N ILE A 135 1.98 -12.00 4.50
CA ILE A 135 0.69 -12.69 4.40
C ILE A 135 -0.44 -11.68 4.27
N ASP A 136 -1.52 -12.07 3.60
CA ASP A 136 -2.77 -11.34 3.58
C ASP A 136 -3.57 -11.60 4.87
N VAL A 137 -4.20 -10.55 5.40
CA VAL A 137 -5.10 -10.62 6.56
C VAL A 137 -6.51 -10.34 6.09
N MET A 138 -7.40 -11.31 6.29
CA MET A 138 -8.76 -11.31 5.79
C MET A 138 -9.77 -11.30 6.92
N ASP A 139 -10.91 -10.66 6.67
CA ASP A 139 -12.11 -10.79 7.50
C ASP A 139 -12.74 -12.20 7.38
N LYS A 140 -13.87 -12.42 8.05
CA LYS A 140 -14.60 -13.70 7.99
C LYS A 140 -15.15 -14.01 6.60
N GLU A 141 -15.52 -12.98 5.86
CA GLU A 141 -16.07 -13.05 4.50
C GLU A 141 -14.97 -13.35 3.46
N GLY A 142 -13.69 -13.13 3.81
CA GLY A 142 -12.54 -13.35 2.95
C GLY A 142 -12.07 -12.09 2.22
N ASN A 143 -12.55 -10.91 2.62
CA ASN A 143 -12.03 -9.65 2.09
C ASN A 143 -10.69 -9.34 2.75
N ILE A 144 -9.69 -9.02 1.95
CA ILE A 144 -8.36 -8.62 2.45
C ILE A 144 -8.45 -7.17 2.92
N PHE A 145 -8.12 -6.91 4.19
CA PHE A 145 -8.09 -5.57 4.76
C PHE A 145 -6.72 -5.16 5.27
N ALA A 146 -5.76 -6.08 5.37
CA ALA A 146 -4.38 -5.77 5.75
C ALA A 146 -3.38 -6.75 5.14
N LYS A 147 -2.10 -6.36 5.13
CA LYS A 147 -0.94 -7.24 4.92
C LYS A 147 -0.01 -7.15 6.10
N ALA A 148 0.63 -8.26 6.45
CA ALA A 148 1.53 -8.30 7.59
C ALA A 148 2.70 -9.28 7.39
N ILE A 149 3.79 -9.03 8.12
CA ILE A 149 4.90 -9.99 8.26
C ILE A 149 4.56 -10.92 9.42
N THR A 150 4.45 -12.22 9.14
CA THR A 150 4.12 -13.20 10.17
C THR A 150 5.31 -13.63 11.02
N ASN A 151 5.08 -13.84 12.32
CA ASN A 151 6.07 -14.41 13.25
C ASN A 151 6.03 -15.94 13.33
N PHE A 152 5.11 -16.59 12.61
CA PHE A 152 4.92 -18.04 12.59
C PHE A 152 4.85 -18.54 11.15
N SER A 153 5.29 -19.77 10.93
CA SER A 153 4.97 -20.48 9.70
C SER A 153 3.49 -20.90 9.68
N SER A 154 2.97 -21.23 8.48
CA SER A 154 1.60 -21.72 8.33
C SER A 154 1.33 -22.97 9.18
N ALA A 155 2.31 -23.90 9.27
CA ALA A 155 2.21 -25.11 10.07
C ALA A 155 2.13 -24.81 11.58
N GLU A 156 3.02 -23.92 12.07
CA GLU A 156 2.98 -23.49 13.47
C GLU A 156 1.65 -22.79 13.79
N LEU A 157 1.21 -21.88 12.93
CA LEU A 157 -0.01 -21.13 13.16
C LEU A 157 -1.26 -22.02 13.15
N LEU A 158 -1.31 -23.03 12.27
CA LEU A 158 -2.37 -24.04 12.28
C LEU A 158 -2.45 -24.80 13.62
N SER A 159 -1.32 -25.04 14.27
CA SER A 159 -1.26 -25.78 15.56
C SER A 159 -1.68 -24.93 16.76
N ILE A 160 -1.60 -23.60 16.67
CA ILE A 160 -1.85 -22.67 17.79
C ILE A 160 -3.03 -21.74 17.57
N LYS A 161 -3.64 -21.72 16.38
CA LYS A 161 -4.81 -20.87 16.10
C LYS A 161 -5.92 -21.10 17.14
N GLY A 162 -6.56 -20.04 17.56
CA GLY A 162 -7.62 -20.07 18.57
C GLY A 162 -7.11 -20.23 20.02
N LYS A 163 -5.81 -20.46 20.23
CA LYS A 163 -5.24 -20.60 21.58
C LYS A 163 -4.86 -19.25 22.19
N ASP A 164 -4.97 -19.16 23.51
CA ASP A 164 -4.46 -18.01 24.24
C ASP A 164 -2.92 -18.00 24.20
N SER A 165 -2.33 -16.82 24.12
CA SER A 165 -0.87 -16.66 23.99
C SER A 165 -0.05 -17.28 25.12
N LYS A 166 -0.62 -17.42 26.33
CA LYS A 166 0.02 -18.07 27.47
C LYS A 166 0.10 -19.58 27.33
N ASP A 167 -0.78 -20.19 26.53
CA ASP A 167 -0.88 -21.64 26.34
C ASP A 167 -0.05 -22.13 25.14
N ILE A 168 0.74 -21.24 24.51
CA ILE A 168 1.61 -21.57 23.38
C ILE A 168 2.94 -22.10 23.90
N PRO A 169 3.33 -23.35 23.55
CA PRO A 169 4.63 -23.90 23.88
C PRO A 169 5.79 -23.06 23.35
N TYR A 170 6.90 -23.00 24.08
CA TYR A 170 8.08 -22.22 23.67
C TYR A 170 8.71 -22.73 22.37
N GLU A 171 8.60 -24.02 22.10
CA GLU A 171 9.12 -24.68 20.90
C GLU A 171 8.44 -24.19 19.63
N ILE A 172 7.21 -23.69 19.75
CA ILE A 172 6.45 -23.10 18.63
C ILE A 172 6.74 -21.61 18.56
N GLY A 173 7.29 -21.16 17.43
CA GLY A 173 7.61 -19.77 17.18
C GLY A 173 8.81 -19.22 17.98
N GLY A 174 9.55 -20.06 18.75
CA GLY A 174 10.72 -19.63 19.50
C GLY A 174 10.40 -18.58 20.58
N GLY A 175 9.28 -18.77 21.29
CA GLY A 175 8.82 -17.86 22.36
C GLY A 175 8.00 -16.66 21.88
N GLN A 176 7.70 -16.55 20.58
CA GLN A 176 6.78 -15.53 20.06
C GLN A 176 5.37 -15.78 20.60
N LYS A 177 4.68 -14.68 20.93
CA LYS A 177 3.32 -14.71 21.48
C LYS A 177 2.29 -14.03 20.58
N VAL A 178 2.76 -13.33 19.55
CA VAL A 178 1.93 -12.56 18.62
C VAL A 178 2.17 -13.01 17.19
N VAL A 179 1.12 -13.05 16.37
CA VAL A 179 1.21 -13.40 14.94
C VAL A 179 1.96 -12.31 14.19
N PHE A 180 1.59 -11.06 14.43
CA PHE A 180 2.32 -9.87 13.99
C PHE A 180 2.01 -8.69 14.92
N ARG A 181 2.85 -7.65 14.81
CA ARG A 181 2.70 -6.39 15.54
C ARG A 181 2.24 -5.27 14.61
N PRO A 182 1.71 -4.15 15.14
CA PRO A 182 1.29 -3.01 14.30
C PRO A 182 2.40 -2.47 13.40
N GLU A 183 3.65 -2.45 13.86
CA GLU A 183 4.79 -2.00 13.06
C GLU A 183 5.15 -2.94 11.91
N ASP A 184 4.63 -4.17 11.91
CA ASP A 184 4.86 -5.24 10.94
C ASP A 184 3.66 -5.44 10.01
N MET A 185 2.69 -4.51 10.01
CA MET A 185 1.52 -4.60 9.15
C MET A 185 1.22 -3.26 8.45
N VAL A 186 0.40 -3.35 7.43
CA VAL A 186 -0.26 -2.24 6.75
C VAL A 186 -1.73 -2.60 6.61
N ASP A 187 -2.59 -1.77 7.15
CA ASP A 187 -4.04 -1.79 7.02
C ASP A 187 -4.49 -0.75 5.99
N ASP A 188 -5.77 -0.80 5.59
CA ASP A 188 -6.37 0.01 4.52
C ASP A 188 -5.75 -0.27 3.14
N TYR A 189 -6.21 -1.38 2.58
CA TYR A 189 -6.04 -1.76 1.19
C TYR A 189 -7.24 -1.26 0.39
N GLU A 190 -7.27 0.04 0.08
CA GLU A 190 -8.06 0.57 -1.03
C GLU A 190 -7.18 0.98 -2.22
#